data_58d382ca38e73d44bfd65272e3b61e78
#
_entry.id   58d382ca38e73d44bfd65272e3b61e78
#
_cell.length_a   1.000
_cell.length_b   1.000
_cell.length_c   1.000
_cell.angle_alpha   90.00
_cell.angle_beta   90.00
_cell.angle_gamma   90.00
#
_symmetry.space_group_name_H-M   'P 1'
#
loop_
_entity.id
_entity.type
_entity.pdbx_description
1 polymer ?
#
loop_
_entity_poly.entity_id
_entity_poly.type
_entity_poly.pdbx_seq_one_letter_code
_entity_poly.pdbx_strand_id
1 'polypeptide(L)'
;MKGFLEYVPGESFLHTMNPVAKLAAAFLLVIACFATSNFILLAVVIALDAVMAVQCKMVAQTIGLAKAVAAFSVVLALIALLFTPQGDVLVSLPWGYIGTASVLNAALIVVRLVACAVPLFLVFYVTKLTDMANALVKVLHVPYKYAFTFMSTVHFIPVFMNDMAGIMEAQTARGVEFDGGLVKKVRLMVPLCVPLLVSSVRKTNSAAIAAEVRGFNLRTRGSGFKEYPFSGIDFAAMGIAAALLVVAILLSVLL
;
A
#
# COMPACT_ATOMS: atom_id res chain seq x y z
N MET A 1 -0.73 -11.68 -15.82
CA MET A 1 -0.98 -11.60 -14.37
C MET A 1 -1.39 -10.17 -14.06
N LYS A 2 -2.59 -9.93 -13.54
CA LYS A 2 -2.98 -8.58 -13.08
C LYS A 2 -2.07 -8.23 -11.92
N GLY A 3 -1.30 -7.15 -12.04
CA GLY A 3 -0.35 -6.72 -11.03
C GLY A 3 -1.06 -6.28 -9.75
N PHE A 4 -0.48 -6.55 -8.59
CA PHE A 4 -1.04 -6.23 -7.26
C PHE A 4 -1.23 -4.72 -7.01
N LEU A 5 -0.71 -3.86 -7.91
CA LEU A 5 -0.78 -2.40 -7.86
C LEU A 5 -1.24 -1.82 -9.21
N GLU A 6 -2.17 -2.47 -9.88
CA GLU A 6 -2.68 -1.98 -11.16
C GLU A 6 -3.71 -0.86 -10.91
N TYR A 7 -3.38 0.36 -11.36
CA TYR A 7 -4.29 1.49 -11.34
C TYR A 7 -5.60 1.16 -12.05
N VAL A 8 -6.71 1.35 -11.36
CA VAL A 8 -8.05 1.20 -11.93
C VAL A 8 -8.53 2.55 -12.44
N PRO A 9 -8.70 2.73 -13.76
CA PRO A 9 -9.20 3.99 -14.30
C PRO A 9 -10.66 4.21 -13.87
N GLY A 10 -10.98 5.42 -13.46
CA GLY A 10 -12.32 5.83 -13.05
C GLY A 10 -12.45 7.34 -13.03
N GLU A 11 -13.68 7.83 -12.92
CA GLU A 11 -14.02 9.27 -12.89
C GLU A 11 -14.59 9.70 -11.53
N SER A 12 -14.31 8.92 -10.47
CA SER A 12 -14.83 9.26 -9.15
C SER A 12 -14.10 10.48 -8.56
N PHE A 13 -14.74 11.09 -7.59
CA PHE A 13 -14.21 12.18 -6.78
C PHE A 13 -12.75 11.94 -6.32
N LEU A 14 -12.43 10.72 -5.86
CA LEU A 14 -11.07 10.37 -5.48
C LEU A 14 -10.08 10.43 -6.66
N HIS A 15 -10.50 10.17 -7.90
CA HIS A 15 -9.59 10.25 -9.04
C HIS A 15 -9.16 11.69 -9.36
N THR A 16 -10.01 12.67 -9.11
CA THR A 16 -9.74 14.09 -9.38
C THR A 16 -8.94 14.81 -8.28
N MET A 17 -8.90 14.27 -7.06
CA MET A 17 -8.16 14.83 -5.94
C MET A 17 -6.64 14.83 -6.16
N ASN A 18 -5.96 15.78 -5.50
CA ASN A 18 -4.50 15.84 -5.47
C ASN A 18 -3.91 14.56 -4.82
N PRO A 19 -2.94 13.87 -5.47
CA PRO A 19 -2.33 12.64 -4.94
C PRO A 19 -1.73 12.79 -3.53
N VAL A 20 -1.13 13.94 -3.23
CA VAL A 20 -0.54 14.21 -1.90
C VAL A 20 -1.62 14.37 -0.84
N ALA A 21 -2.72 15.07 -1.17
CA ALA A 21 -3.83 15.26 -0.25
C ALA A 21 -4.51 13.92 0.12
N LYS A 22 -4.73 13.05 -0.88
CA LYS A 22 -5.27 11.69 -0.64
C LYS A 22 -4.38 10.90 0.30
N LEU A 23 -3.08 10.91 0.03
CA LEU A 23 -2.11 10.17 0.82
C LEU A 23 -2.04 10.71 2.25
N ALA A 24 -2.04 12.04 2.42
CA ALA A 24 -2.07 12.68 3.73
C ALA A 24 -3.36 12.34 4.49
N ALA A 25 -4.53 12.42 3.84
CA ALA A 25 -5.81 12.05 4.44
C ALA A 25 -5.84 10.57 4.88
N ALA A 26 -5.35 9.65 4.03
CA ALA A 26 -5.28 8.23 4.40
C ALA A 26 -4.35 7.99 5.59
N PHE A 27 -3.17 8.63 5.63
CA PHE A 27 -2.27 8.53 6.78
C PHE A 27 -2.89 9.10 8.07
N LEU A 28 -3.60 10.23 7.99
CA LEU A 28 -4.31 10.80 9.14
C LEU A 28 -5.38 9.83 9.67
N LEU A 29 -6.14 9.18 8.78
CA LEU A 29 -7.12 8.15 9.16
C LEU A 29 -6.45 6.95 9.83
N VAL A 30 -5.34 6.48 9.31
CA VAL A 30 -4.57 5.38 9.92
C VAL A 30 -4.11 5.76 11.33
N ILE A 31 -3.53 6.95 11.50
CA ILE A 31 -3.11 7.44 12.82
C ILE A 31 -4.31 7.55 13.77
N ALA A 32 -5.47 8.05 13.29
CA ALA A 32 -6.70 8.11 14.07
C ALA A 32 -7.17 6.72 14.54
N CYS A 33 -7.10 5.71 13.68
CA CYS A 33 -7.45 4.32 14.03
C CYS A 33 -6.51 3.74 15.10
N PHE A 34 -5.21 4.07 15.05
CA PHE A 34 -4.25 3.63 16.07
C PHE A 34 -4.41 4.39 17.39
N ALA A 35 -4.79 5.67 17.33
CA ALA A 35 -4.96 6.50 18.52
C ALA A 35 -6.22 6.14 19.35
N THR A 36 -7.23 5.50 18.73
CA THR A 36 -8.48 5.18 19.41
C THR A 36 -8.60 3.71 19.82
N SER A 37 -9.23 3.48 20.98
CA SER A 37 -9.71 2.16 21.40
C SER A 37 -11.25 2.05 21.37
N ASN A 38 -11.94 3.07 20.85
CA ASN A 38 -13.39 3.11 20.80
C ASN A 38 -13.94 2.45 19.53
N PHE A 39 -14.79 1.42 19.70
CA PHE A 39 -15.43 0.70 18.57
C PHE A 39 -16.31 1.60 17.70
N ILE A 40 -16.97 2.61 18.30
CA ILE A 40 -17.88 3.51 17.57
C ILE A 40 -17.09 4.31 16.53
N LEU A 41 -15.94 4.87 16.91
CA LEU A 41 -15.11 5.65 16.00
C LEU A 41 -14.53 4.77 14.88
N LEU A 42 -14.09 3.56 15.19
CA LEU A 42 -13.63 2.60 14.17
C LEU A 42 -14.77 2.22 13.21
N ALA A 43 -15.99 2.05 13.70
CA ALA A 43 -17.15 1.81 12.85
C ALA A 43 -17.46 2.99 11.92
N VAL A 44 -17.29 4.24 12.39
CA VAL A 44 -17.43 5.44 11.56
C VAL A 44 -16.38 5.48 10.45
N VAL A 45 -15.12 5.15 10.77
CA VAL A 45 -14.05 5.08 9.75
C VAL A 45 -14.36 4.00 8.70
N ILE A 46 -14.78 2.81 9.13
CA ILE A 46 -15.16 1.72 8.19
C ILE A 46 -16.36 2.12 7.32
N ALA A 47 -17.35 2.82 7.89
CA ALA A 47 -18.48 3.32 7.12
C ALA A 47 -18.04 4.35 6.07
N LEU A 48 -17.12 5.26 6.42
CA LEU A 48 -16.53 6.23 5.49
C LEU A 48 -15.75 5.51 4.38
N ASP A 49 -14.94 4.53 4.72
CA ASP A 49 -14.20 3.71 3.76
C ASP A 49 -15.13 2.94 2.81
N ALA A 50 -16.24 2.40 3.32
CA ALA A 50 -17.25 1.73 2.52
C ALA A 50 -17.93 2.69 1.52
N VAL A 51 -18.25 3.92 1.95
CA VAL A 51 -18.79 4.95 1.06
C VAL A 51 -17.78 5.30 -0.04
N MET A 52 -16.51 5.48 0.32
CA MET A 52 -15.44 5.75 -0.65
C MET A 52 -15.26 4.59 -1.65
N ALA A 53 -15.31 3.35 -1.19
CA ALA A 53 -15.21 2.17 -2.05
C ALA A 53 -16.38 2.06 -3.04
N VAL A 54 -17.60 2.40 -2.60
CA VAL A 54 -18.80 2.44 -3.47
C VAL A 54 -18.66 3.52 -4.54
N GLN A 55 -18.24 4.73 -4.15
CA GLN A 55 -18.03 5.84 -5.10
C GLN A 55 -16.95 5.52 -6.14
N CYS A 56 -15.90 4.80 -5.75
CA CYS A 56 -14.83 4.36 -6.66
C CYS A 56 -15.21 3.13 -7.51
N LYS A 57 -16.41 2.54 -7.32
CA LYS A 57 -16.85 1.28 -7.97
C LYS A 57 -15.88 0.11 -7.74
N MET A 58 -15.19 0.10 -6.60
CA MET A 58 -14.18 -0.90 -6.22
C MET A 58 -14.61 -1.80 -5.05
N VAL A 59 -15.92 -1.94 -4.84
CA VAL A 59 -16.47 -2.69 -3.71
C VAL A 59 -15.96 -4.13 -3.65
N ALA A 60 -15.91 -4.82 -4.80
CA ALA A 60 -15.47 -6.22 -4.86
C ALA A 60 -14.00 -6.37 -4.45
N GLN A 61 -13.11 -5.47 -4.93
CA GLN A 61 -11.69 -5.47 -4.57
C GLN A 61 -11.48 -5.12 -3.09
N THR A 62 -12.21 -4.11 -2.60
CA THR A 62 -12.14 -3.68 -1.21
C THR A 62 -12.63 -4.77 -0.25
N ILE A 63 -13.73 -5.47 -0.58
CA ILE A 63 -14.20 -6.63 0.20
C ILE A 63 -13.18 -7.77 0.16
N GLY A 64 -12.57 -8.04 -1.00
CA GLY A 64 -11.51 -9.04 -1.13
C GLY A 64 -10.32 -8.74 -0.22
N LEU A 65 -9.86 -7.48 -0.22
CA LEU A 65 -8.80 -7.02 0.68
C LEU A 65 -9.23 -7.12 2.15
N ALA A 66 -10.41 -6.60 2.48
CA ALA A 66 -10.92 -6.62 3.86
C ALA A 66 -10.98 -8.06 4.41
N LYS A 67 -11.43 -9.03 3.60
CA LYS A 67 -11.42 -10.46 3.96
C LYS A 67 -10.01 -10.99 4.19
N ALA A 68 -9.06 -10.66 3.31
CA ALA A 68 -7.67 -11.11 3.45
C ALA A 68 -7.00 -10.51 4.71
N VAL A 69 -7.22 -9.21 4.96
CA VAL A 69 -6.72 -8.51 6.16
C VAL A 69 -7.41 -9.05 7.40
N ALA A 70 -8.73 -9.28 7.38
CA ALA A 70 -9.47 -9.88 8.49
C ALA A 70 -8.96 -11.29 8.82
N ALA A 71 -8.71 -12.13 7.82
CA ALA A 71 -8.16 -13.46 8.03
C ALA A 71 -6.77 -13.42 8.71
N PHE A 72 -5.91 -12.50 8.27
CA PHE A 72 -4.60 -12.28 8.89
C PHE A 72 -4.73 -11.70 10.31
N SER A 73 -5.61 -10.73 10.50
CA SER A 73 -5.84 -10.09 11.81
C SER A 73 -6.44 -11.04 12.84
N VAL A 74 -7.25 -12.01 12.42
CA VAL A 74 -7.77 -13.06 13.32
C VAL A 74 -6.61 -13.89 13.90
N VAL A 75 -5.59 -14.20 13.11
CA VAL A 75 -4.40 -14.92 13.62
C VAL A 75 -3.69 -14.08 14.69
N LEU A 76 -3.50 -12.77 14.44
CA LEU A 76 -2.91 -11.88 15.43
C LEU A 76 -3.77 -11.71 16.66
N ALA A 77 -5.09 -11.63 16.50
CA ALA A 77 -6.05 -11.55 17.60
C ALA A 77 -6.02 -12.82 18.47
N LEU A 78 -5.90 -14.00 17.86
CA LEU A 78 -5.73 -15.26 18.60
C LEU A 78 -4.43 -15.30 19.40
N ILE A 79 -3.33 -14.84 18.80
CA ILE A 79 -2.04 -14.73 19.51
C ILE A 79 -2.18 -13.75 20.68
N ALA A 80 -2.75 -12.57 20.45
CA ALA A 80 -2.95 -11.59 21.51
C ALA A 80 -3.84 -12.12 22.64
N LEU A 81 -4.89 -12.84 22.31
CA LEU A 81 -5.80 -13.47 23.28
C LEU A 81 -5.09 -14.50 24.17
N LEU A 82 -4.13 -15.25 23.64
CA LEU A 82 -3.38 -16.26 24.38
C LEU A 82 -2.24 -15.67 25.24
N PHE A 83 -1.59 -14.60 24.77
CA PHE A 83 -0.37 -14.06 25.38
C PHE A 83 -0.59 -12.78 26.21
N THR A 84 -1.76 -12.15 26.13
CA THR A 84 -2.06 -10.92 26.88
C THR A 84 -3.31 -11.11 27.77
N PRO A 85 -3.21 -11.87 28.89
CA PRO A 85 -4.33 -12.04 29.79
C PRO A 85 -4.67 -10.73 30.52
N GLN A 86 -5.89 -10.22 30.33
CA GLN A 86 -6.37 -8.98 30.94
C GLN A 86 -7.84 -9.08 31.32
N GLY A 87 -8.21 -8.50 32.45
CA GLY A 87 -9.59 -8.47 32.99
C GLY A 87 -9.98 -9.72 33.75
N ASP A 88 -11.29 -9.87 34.01
CA ASP A 88 -11.84 -10.98 34.79
C ASP A 88 -11.68 -12.31 34.07
N VAL A 89 -11.32 -13.35 34.79
CA VAL A 89 -11.06 -14.69 34.27
C VAL A 89 -12.33 -15.31 33.72
N LEU A 90 -12.40 -15.52 32.39
CA LEU A 90 -13.46 -16.28 31.73
C LEU A 90 -13.13 -17.77 31.64
N VAL A 91 -11.89 -18.08 31.26
CA VAL A 91 -11.39 -19.45 31.10
C VAL A 91 -9.97 -19.53 31.63
N SER A 92 -9.70 -20.44 32.55
CA SER A 92 -8.34 -20.73 33.02
C SER A 92 -7.69 -21.79 32.14
N LEU A 93 -6.53 -21.46 31.57
CA LEU A 93 -5.70 -22.34 30.74
C LEU A 93 -4.45 -22.76 31.55
N PRO A 94 -3.79 -23.89 31.21
CA PRO A 94 -2.55 -24.32 31.91
C PRO A 94 -1.39 -23.30 31.79
N TRP A 95 -1.43 -22.39 30.83
CA TRP A 95 -0.40 -21.40 30.50
C TRP A 95 -0.82 -19.96 30.77
N GLY A 96 -2.04 -19.72 31.30
CA GLY A 96 -2.58 -18.39 31.53
C GLY A 96 -4.10 -18.40 31.66
N TYR A 97 -4.73 -17.24 31.58
CA TYR A 97 -6.19 -17.14 31.57
C TYR A 97 -6.67 -16.23 30.43
N ILE A 98 -7.86 -16.50 29.92
CA ILE A 98 -8.54 -15.62 28.98
C ILE A 98 -9.48 -14.73 29.78
N GLY A 99 -9.24 -13.40 29.72
CA GLY A 99 -10.08 -12.43 30.41
C GLY A 99 -11.07 -11.75 29.46
N THR A 100 -12.06 -11.09 30.03
CA THR A 100 -13.07 -10.30 29.30
C THR A 100 -12.41 -9.19 28.45
N ALA A 101 -11.43 -8.49 29.04
CA ALA A 101 -10.69 -7.44 28.34
C ALA A 101 -9.81 -8.00 27.21
N SER A 102 -9.26 -9.22 27.35
CA SER A 102 -8.50 -9.89 26.28
C SER A 102 -9.35 -10.14 25.04
N VAL A 103 -10.61 -10.56 25.21
CA VAL A 103 -11.55 -10.79 24.10
C VAL A 103 -11.90 -9.47 23.39
N LEU A 104 -12.17 -8.42 24.16
CA LEU A 104 -12.43 -7.09 23.59
C LEU A 104 -11.22 -6.54 22.82
N ASN A 105 -10.01 -6.69 23.37
CA ASN A 105 -8.78 -6.29 22.69
C ASN A 105 -8.52 -7.10 21.42
N ALA A 106 -8.79 -8.40 21.43
CA ALA A 106 -8.68 -9.23 20.24
C ALA A 106 -9.66 -8.76 19.14
N ALA A 107 -10.90 -8.46 19.49
CA ALA A 107 -11.88 -7.90 18.55
C ALA A 107 -11.44 -6.52 18.01
N LEU A 108 -10.91 -5.65 18.88
CA LEU A 108 -10.35 -4.35 18.50
C LEU A 108 -9.21 -4.49 17.47
N ILE A 109 -8.31 -5.46 17.63
CA ILE A 109 -7.22 -5.71 16.68
C ILE A 109 -7.77 -5.99 15.29
N VAL A 110 -8.78 -6.86 15.18
CA VAL A 110 -9.38 -7.20 13.88
C VAL A 110 -10.02 -5.99 13.21
N VAL A 111 -10.87 -5.28 13.93
CA VAL A 111 -11.59 -4.11 13.42
C VAL A 111 -10.61 -3.00 13.03
N ARG A 112 -9.60 -2.73 13.86
CA ARG A 112 -8.58 -1.70 13.64
C ARG A 112 -7.75 -1.97 12.40
N LEU A 113 -7.27 -3.19 12.20
CA LEU A 113 -6.46 -3.53 11.03
C LEU A 113 -7.25 -3.42 9.73
N VAL A 114 -8.52 -3.80 9.72
CA VAL A 114 -9.39 -3.61 8.56
C VAL A 114 -9.60 -2.12 8.29
N ALA A 115 -9.93 -1.32 9.31
CA ALA A 115 -10.12 0.12 9.19
C ALA A 115 -8.86 0.87 8.69
N CYS A 116 -7.66 0.41 9.06
CA CYS A 116 -6.40 0.99 8.60
C CYS A 116 -6.03 0.60 7.17
N ALA A 117 -6.35 -0.63 6.75
CA ALA A 117 -5.90 -1.16 5.47
C ALA A 117 -6.68 -0.58 4.30
N VAL A 118 -7.98 -0.35 4.45
CA VAL A 118 -8.87 0.05 3.36
C VAL A 118 -8.52 1.43 2.79
N PRO A 119 -8.33 2.52 3.56
CA PRO A 119 -8.03 3.83 3.01
C PRO A 119 -6.70 3.85 2.26
N LEU A 120 -5.66 3.18 2.77
CA LEU A 120 -4.38 3.07 2.07
C LEU A 120 -4.52 2.31 0.74
N PHE A 121 -5.25 1.20 0.75
CA PHE A 121 -5.52 0.42 -0.45
C PHE A 121 -6.24 1.26 -1.52
N LEU A 122 -7.28 1.99 -1.15
CA LEU A 122 -8.03 2.84 -2.07
C LEU A 122 -7.13 3.91 -2.71
N VAL A 123 -6.26 4.55 -1.93
CA VAL A 123 -5.32 5.56 -2.45
C VAL A 123 -4.39 4.96 -3.50
N PHE A 124 -3.82 3.78 -3.25
CA PHE A 124 -2.91 3.12 -4.20
C PHE A 124 -3.60 2.67 -5.48
N TYR A 125 -4.84 2.20 -5.41
CA TYR A 125 -5.58 1.75 -6.59
C TYR A 125 -6.17 2.90 -7.43
N VAL A 126 -6.53 4.01 -6.78
CA VAL A 126 -7.13 5.19 -7.42
C VAL A 126 -6.06 6.17 -7.93
N THR A 127 -4.80 6.03 -7.50
CA THR A 127 -3.74 6.98 -7.86
C THR A 127 -2.60 6.28 -8.59
N LYS A 128 -2.25 6.77 -9.80
CA LYS A 128 -1.06 6.27 -10.52
C LYS A 128 0.19 6.56 -9.71
N LEU A 129 1.05 5.56 -9.53
CA LEU A 129 2.33 5.72 -8.82
C LEU A 129 3.22 6.82 -9.41
N THR A 130 3.18 7.00 -10.73
CA THR A 130 3.88 8.09 -11.42
C THR A 130 3.33 9.48 -11.07
N ASP A 131 2.01 9.61 -10.94
CA ASP A 131 1.38 10.87 -10.53
C ASP A 131 1.67 11.17 -9.06
N MET A 132 1.68 10.16 -8.21
CA MET A 132 2.05 10.29 -6.80
C MET A 132 3.51 10.76 -6.65
N ALA A 133 4.45 10.15 -7.38
CA ALA A 133 5.86 10.55 -7.35
C ALA A 133 6.07 11.99 -7.87
N ASN A 134 5.39 12.38 -8.95
CA ASN A 134 5.47 13.75 -9.48
C ASN A 134 4.84 14.77 -8.54
N ALA A 135 3.73 14.43 -7.90
CA ALA A 135 3.07 15.31 -6.92
C ALA A 135 3.95 15.51 -5.67
N LEU A 136 4.68 14.49 -5.21
CA LEU A 136 5.67 14.60 -4.12
C LEU A 136 6.77 15.62 -4.44
N VAL A 137 7.26 15.64 -5.67
CA VAL A 137 8.27 16.64 -6.11
C VAL A 137 7.69 18.05 -6.10
N LYS A 138 6.49 18.23 -6.68
CA LYS A 138 5.90 19.55 -6.83
C LYS A 138 5.35 20.13 -5.53
N VAL A 139 4.73 19.32 -4.69
CA VAL A 139 4.03 19.72 -3.48
C VAL A 139 4.94 19.65 -2.25
N LEU A 140 5.61 18.50 -2.02
CA LEU A 140 6.46 18.27 -0.84
C LEU A 140 7.93 18.64 -1.05
N HIS A 141 8.29 19.19 -2.22
CA HIS A 141 9.66 19.65 -2.53
C HIS A 141 10.72 18.51 -2.44
N VAL A 142 10.30 17.26 -2.63
CA VAL A 142 11.24 16.13 -2.69
C VAL A 142 12.18 16.32 -3.90
N PRO A 143 13.52 16.17 -3.74
CA PRO A 143 14.43 16.28 -4.87
C PRO A 143 14.06 15.32 -6.00
N TYR A 144 14.00 15.84 -7.23
CA TYR A 144 13.53 15.09 -8.42
C TYR A 144 14.25 13.75 -8.61
N LYS A 145 15.54 13.67 -8.25
CA LYS A 145 16.32 12.43 -8.38
C LYS A 145 15.69 11.22 -7.67
N TYR A 146 15.10 11.42 -6.49
CA TYR A 146 14.45 10.34 -5.73
C TYR A 146 13.13 9.90 -6.37
N ALA A 147 12.31 10.86 -6.82
CA ALA A 147 11.08 10.56 -7.52
C ALA A 147 11.36 9.86 -8.86
N PHE A 148 12.38 10.29 -9.59
CA PHE A 148 12.82 9.65 -10.83
C PHE A 148 13.29 8.21 -10.58
N THR A 149 14.10 7.99 -9.55
CA THR A 149 14.56 6.64 -9.16
C THR A 149 13.37 5.74 -8.85
N PHE A 150 12.41 6.23 -8.06
CA PHE A 150 11.20 5.49 -7.73
C PHE A 150 10.36 5.15 -8.98
N MET A 151 10.09 6.14 -9.83
CA MET A 151 9.34 5.94 -11.08
C MET A 151 10.04 4.95 -12.02
N SER A 152 11.36 5.08 -12.16
CA SER A 152 12.17 4.18 -12.98
C SER A 152 12.12 2.75 -12.45
N THR A 153 12.24 2.57 -11.14
CA THR A 153 12.14 1.26 -10.48
C THR A 153 10.80 0.59 -10.80
N VAL A 154 9.69 1.31 -10.58
CA VAL A 154 8.34 0.79 -10.89
C VAL A 154 8.18 0.46 -12.37
N HIS A 155 8.74 1.29 -13.26
CA HIS A 155 8.69 1.03 -14.70
C HIS A 155 9.54 -0.18 -15.12
N PHE A 156 10.69 -0.40 -14.48
CA PHE A 156 11.56 -1.52 -14.81
C PHE A 156 11.05 -2.88 -14.32
N ILE A 157 10.18 -2.93 -13.29
CA ILE A 157 9.62 -4.20 -12.80
C ILE A 157 8.99 -5.03 -13.94
N PRO A 158 7.99 -4.52 -14.70
CA PRO A 158 7.41 -5.30 -15.81
C PRO A 158 8.41 -5.59 -16.92
N VAL A 159 9.38 -4.70 -17.17
CA VAL A 159 10.43 -4.93 -18.17
C VAL A 159 11.30 -6.12 -17.80
N PHE A 160 11.73 -6.20 -16.53
CA PHE A 160 12.54 -7.33 -16.06
C PHE A 160 11.73 -8.63 -15.95
N MET A 161 10.44 -8.54 -15.64
CA MET A 161 9.56 -9.73 -15.67
C MET A 161 9.46 -10.32 -17.08
N ASN A 162 9.34 -9.47 -18.10
CA ASN A 162 9.32 -9.90 -19.50
C ASN A 162 10.67 -10.47 -19.94
N ASP A 163 11.79 -9.83 -19.55
CA ASP A 163 13.13 -10.35 -19.82
C ASP A 163 13.33 -11.73 -19.19
N MET A 164 12.90 -11.88 -17.94
CA MET A 164 13.00 -13.17 -17.23
C MET A 164 12.19 -14.24 -17.95
N ALA A 165 10.99 -13.94 -18.42
CA ALA A 165 10.17 -14.87 -19.19
C ALA A 165 10.89 -15.29 -20.49
N GLY A 166 11.43 -14.34 -21.27
CA GLY A 166 12.18 -14.64 -22.49
C GLY A 166 13.45 -15.45 -22.23
N ILE A 167 14.18 -15.17 -21.13
CA ILE A 167 15.36 -15.97 -20.73
C ILE A 167 14.93 -17.39 -20.36
N MET A 168 13.82 -17.56 -19.64
CA MET A 168 13.28 -18.88 -19.29
C MET A 168 12.92 -19.66 -20.55
N GLU A 169 12.21 -19.06 -21.50
CA GLU A 169 11.88 -19.70 -22.78
C GLU A 169 13.14 -20.12 -23.55
N ALA A 170 14.15 -19.25 -23.63
CA ALA A 170 15.42 -19.56 -24.27
C ALA A 170 16.17 -20.73 -23.59
N GLN A 171 16.13 -20.81 -22.26
CA GLN A 171 16.75 -21.92 -21.51
C GLN A 171 15.96 -23.23 -21.68
N THR A 172 14.63 -23.15 -21.73
CA THR A 172 13.79 -24.32 -22.03
C THR A 172 14.10 -24.87 -23.42
N ALA A 173 14.27 -24.00 -24.43
CA ALA A 173 14.69 -24.41 -25.76
C ALA A 173 16.08 -25.10 -25.79
N ARG A 174 16.95 -24.81 -24.81
CA ARG A 174 18.25 -25.48 -24.62
C ARG A 174 18.15 -26.77 -23.79
N GLY A 175 16.95 -27.26 -23.47
CA GLY A 175 16.71 -28.49 -22.75
C GLY A 175 16.71 -28.36 -21.22
N VAL A 176 16.65 -27.12 -20.69
CA VAL A 176 16.52 -26.90 -19.24
C VAL A 176 15.07 -27.09 -18.82
N GLU A 177 14.80 -28.12 -18.02
CA GLU A 177 13.48 -28.38 -17.44
C GLU A 177 13.33 -27.63 -16.11
N PHE A 178 12.39 -26.69 -16.04
CA PHE A 178 12.10 -25.91 -14.83
C PHE A 178 11.13 -26.63 -13.87
N ASP A 179 10.63 -27.79 -14.24
CA ASP A 179 9.76 -28.62 -13.41
C ASP A 179 10.56 -29.39 -12.37
N GLY A 180 10.05 -29.44 -11.13
CA GLY A 180 10.68 -30.18 -10.05
C GLY A 180 10.51 -29.56 -8.67
N GLY A 181 11.11 -30.19 -7.66
CA GLY A 181 11.07 -29.74 -6.27
C GLY A 181 11.73 -28.36 -6.04
N LEU A 182 11.46 -27.76 -4.87
CA LEU A 182 11.94 -26.41 -4.49
C LEU A 182 13.47 -26.26 -4.66
N VAL A 183 14.26 -27.26 -4.28
CA VAL A 183 15.73 -27.22 -4.39
C VAL A 183 16.17 -27.15 -5.85
N LYS A 184 15.52 -27.93 -6.76
CA LYS A 184 15.81 -27.89 -8.20
C LYS A 184 15.47 -26.49 -8.76
N LYS A 185 14.32 -25.91 -8.37
CA LYS A 185 13.93 -24.56 -8.80
C LYS A 185 14.93 -23.50 -8.39
N VAL A 186 15.40 -23.51 -7.13
CA VAL A 186 16.43 -22.57 -6.65
C VAL A 186 17.73 -22.72 -7.43
N ARG A 187 18.19 -23.96 -7.67
CA ARG A 187 19.41 -24.23 -8.45
C ARG A 187 19.30 -23.74 -9.90
N LEU A 188 18.11 -23.85 -10.50
CA LEU A 188 17.84 -23.39 -11.86
C LEU A 188 17.68 -21.86 -11.97
N MET A 189 17.46 -21.16 -10.85
CA MET A 189 17.48 -19.69 -10.85
C MET A 189 18.86 -19.09 -11.12
N VAL A 190 19.95 -19.79 -10.75
CA VAL A 190 21.33 -19.29 -10.96
C VAL A 190 21.65 -19.04 -12.44
N PRO A 191 21.40 -19.99 -13.38
CA PRO A 191 21.59 -19.75 -14.80
C PRO A 191 20.72 -18.65 -15.39
N LEU A 192 19.57 -18.33 -14.76
CA LEU A 192 18.70 -17.23 -15.16
C LEU A 192 19.21 -15.87 -14.66
N CYS A 193 19.81 -15.83 -13.47
CA CYS A 193 20.29 -14.59 -12.86
C CYS A 193 21.38 -13.90 -13.68
N VAL A 194 22.34 -14.64 -14.22
CA VAL A 194 23.47 -14.06 -14.97
C VAL A 194 23.02 -13.32 -16.22
N PRO A 195 22.24 -13.91 -17.16
CA PRO A 195 21.73 -13.21 -18.31
C PRO A 195 20.83 -12.02 -17.94
N LEU A 196 20.00 -12.17 -16.88
CA LEU A 196 19.12 -11.12 -16.40
C LEU A 196 19.93 -9.92 -15.86
N LEU A 197 20.99 -10.18 -15.07
CA LEU A 197 21.88 -9.13 -14.56
C LEU A 197 22.58 -8.38 -15.71
N VAL A 198 23.11 -9.09 -16.70
CA VAL A 198 23.74 -8.46 -17.87
C VAL A 198 22.74 -7.60 -18.65
N SER A 199 21.52 -8.10 -18.87
CA SER A 199 20.44 -7.34 -19.51
C SER A 199 20.06 -6.10 -18.69
N SER A 200 19.91 -6.24 -17.37
CA SER A 200 19.52 -5.14 -16.49
C SER A 200 20.57 -4.03 -16.45
N VAL A 201 21.87 -4.36 -16.35
CA VAL A 201 22.95 -3.37 -16.39
C VAL A 201 22.97 -2.63 -17.72
N ARG A 202 22.84 -3.36 -18.84
CA ARG A 202 22.81 -2.76 -20.18
C ARG A 202 21.64 -1.80 -20.35
N LYS A 203 20.43 -2.19 -19.91
CA LYS A 203 19.24 -1.33 -19.96
C LYS A 203 19.37 -0.11 -19.05
N THR A 204 19.90 -0.29 -17.86
CA THR A 204 20.12 0.81 -16.91
C THR A 204 21.11 1.84 -17.47
N ASN A 205 22.21 1.40 -18.08
CA ASN A 205 23.16 2.30 -18.72
C ASN A 205 22.52 3.07 -19.89
N SER A 206 21.75 2.39 -20.75
CA SER A 206 21.03 3.05 -21.84
C SER A 206 20.02 4.07 -21.32
N ALA A 207 19.29 3.73 -20.24
CA ALA A 207 18.33 4.66 -19.62
C ALA A 207 19.05 5.87 -18.97
N ALA A 208 20.20 5.65 -18.33
CA ALA A 208 21.01 6.73 -17.76
C ALA A 208 21.50 7.71 -18.84
N ILE A 209 22.08 7.20 -19.94
CA ILE A 209 22.51 8.03 -21.07
C ILE A 209 21.32 8.81 -21.66
N ALA A 210 20.18 8.15 -21.87
CA ALA A 210 18.98 8.81 -22.37
C ALA A 210 18.46 9.89 -21.42
N ALA A 211 18.56 9.70 -20.10
CA ALA A 211 18.19 10.70 -19.12
C ALA A 211 19.13 11.92 -19.14
N GLU A 212 20.43 11.70 -19.25
CA GLU A 212 21.43 12.77 -19.34
C GLU A 212 21.24 13.62 -20.60
N VAL A 213 21.08 12.99 -21.76
CA VAL A 213 20.82 13.68 -23.03
C VAL A 213 19.53 14.50 -22.97
N ARG A 214 18.52 14.06 -22.19
CA ARG A 214 17.28 14.80 -21.96
C ARG A 214 17.40 15.88 -20.89
N GLY A 215 18.60 16.18 -20.40
CA GLY A 215 18.85 17.25 -19.43
C GLY A 215 18.38 16.91 -18.02
N PHE A 216 18.51 15.66 -17.58
CA PHE A 216 18.10 15.23 -16.25
C PHE A 216 18.65 16.13 -15.15
N ASN A 217 19.94 16.50 -15.23
CA ASN A 217 20.62 17.35 -14.25
C ASN A 217 20.20 18.83 -14.31
N LEU A 218 19.59 19.27 -15.42
CA LEU A 218 19.09 20.64 -15.61
C LEU A 218 17.62 20.77 -15.19
N ARG A 219 16.98 19.67 -14.80
CA ARG A 219 15.57 19.65 -14.47
C ARG A 219 15.30 20.34 -13.15
N THR A 220 14.43 21.34 -13.22
CA THR A 220 13.93 22.09 -12.07
C THR A 220 12.53 21.61 -11.68
N ARG A 221 12.04 22.06 -10.53
CA ARG A 221 10.67 21.79 -10.05
C ARG A 221 9.59 22.20 -11.07
N GLY A 222 9.81 23.31 -11.79
CA GLY A 222 8.89 23.82 -12.82
C GLY A 222 8.90 23.07 -14.13
N SER A 223 9.88 22.17 -14.38
CA SER A 223 10.03 21.47 -15.65
C SER A 223 8.97 20.38 -15.91
N GLY A 224 8.13 20.05 -14.92
CA GLY A 224 7.08 19.04 -15.10
C GLY A 224 5.84 19.62 -15.78
N PHE A 225 5.34 18.95 -16.83
CA PHE A 225 4.14 19.37 -17.57
C PHE A 225 2.85 19.32 -16.73
N LYS A 226 2.71 18.29 -15.89
CA LYS A 226 1.49 18.08 -15.10
C LYS A 226 1.53 18.87 -13.81
N GLU A 227 0.51 19.69 -13.58
CA GLU A 227 0.32 20.43 -12.34
C GLU A 227 -0.68 19.72 -11.44
N TYR A 228 -0.49 19.88 -10.13
CA TYR A 228 -1.32 19.27 -9.09
C TYR A 228 -1.85 20.37 -8.16
N PRO A 229 -2.80 21.21 -8.65
CA PRO A 229 -3.40 22.24 -7.81
C PRO A 229 -4.20 21.60 -6.67
N PHE A 230 -4.23 22.27 -5.52
CA PHE A 230 -5.14 21.90 -4.44
C PHE A 230 -6.55 22.40 -4.76
N SER A 231 -7.51 21.51 -4.67
CA SER A 231 -8.94 21.83 -4.78
C SER A 231 -9.57 22.03 -3.40
N GLY A 232 -10.71 22.72 -3.31
CA GLY A 232 -11.51 22.78 -2.08
C GLY A 232 -11.88 21.42 -1.50
N ILE A 233 -12.01 20.45 -2.36
CA ILE A 233 -12.26 19.04 -2.07
C ILE A 233 -11.11 18.40 -1.28
N ASP A 234 -9.87 18.73 -1.63
CA ASP A 234 -8.67 18.21 -0.96
C ASP A 234 -8.62 18.71 0.49
N PHE A 235 -8.93 19.99 0.69
CA PHE A 235 -9.00 20.59 2.03
C PHE A 235 -10.14 20.00 2.86
N ALA A 236 -11.30 19.72 2.25
CA ALA A 236 -12.42 19.08 2.93
C ALA A 236 -12.05 17.66 3.39
N ALA A 237 -11.44 16.85 2.52
CA ALA A 237 -11.03 15.49 2.87
C ALA A 237 -9.96 15.47 3.98
N MET A 238 -8.96 16.35 3.88
CA MET A 238 -7.94 16.49 4.92
C MET A 238 -8.55 17.01 6.24
N GLY A 239 -9.51 17.95 6.16
CA GLY A 239 -10.23 18.47 7.31
C GLY A 239 -11.05 17.40 8.03
N ILE A 240 -11.77 16.56 7.30
CA ILE A 240 -12.53 15.43 7.86
C ILE A 240 -11.56 14.43 8.53
N ALA A 241 -10.47 14.06 7.87
CA ALA A 241 -9.49 13.15 8.44
C ALA A 241 -8.81 13.73 9.70
N ALA A 242 -8.48 15.01 9.69
CA ALA A 242 -7.92 15.71 10.85
C ALA A 242 -8.94 15.82 12.01
N ALA A 243 -10.21 16.11 11.72
CA ALA A 243 -11.27 16.15 12.72
C ALA A 243 -11.47 14.78 13.39
N LEU A 244 -11.47 13.68 12.59
CA LEU A 244 -11.53 12.33 13.13
C LEU A 244 -10.32 12.00 14.00
N LEU A 245 -9.12 12.45 13.62
CA LEU A 245 -7.92 12.29 14.44
C LEU A 245 -8.05 13.02 15.78
N VAL A 246 -8.51 14.28 15.78
CA VAL A 246 -8.70 15.06 17.00
C VAL A 246 -9.73 14.38 17.92
N VAL A 247 -10.86 13.93 17.35
CA VAL A 247 -11.87 13.18 18.10
C VAL A 247 -11.30 11.88 18.67
N ALA A 248 -10.47 11.16 17.91
CA ALA A 248 -9.80 9.94 18.37
C ALA A 248 -8.91 10.21 19.57
N ILE A 249 -8.10 11.27 19.52
CA ILE A 249 -7.21 11.65 20.63
C ILE A 249 -8.02 12.10 21.85
N LEU A 250 -9.05 12.93 21.66
CA LEU A 250 -9.91 13.37 22.78
C LEU A 250 -10.60 12.19 23.47
N LEU A 251 -11.14 11.24 22.69
CA LEU A 251 -11.76 10.03 23.27
C LEU A 251 -10.73 9.13 23.97
N SER A 252 -9.50 9.07 23.48
CA SER A 252 -8.42 8.30 24.12
C SER A 252 -7.91 8.93 25.42
N VAL A 253 -8.05 10.26 25.59
CA VAL A 253 -7.63 10.98 26.82
C VAL A 253 -8.75 11.01 27.86
N LEU A 254 -10.03 10.98 27.42
CA LEU A 254 -11.20 11.06 28.31
C LEU A 254 -11.69 9.71 28.82
N LEU A 255 -11.34 8.62 28.16
CA LEU A 255 -11.66 7.22 28.51
C LEU A 255 -10.43 6.48 29.03
#